data_287bd075eeaee71d997ad25406b57282
#
_entry.id   287bd075eeaee71d997ad25406b57282
#
_cell.length_a   1.000
_cell.length_b   1.000
_cell.length_c   1.000
_cell.angle_alpha   90.00
_cell.angle_beta   90.00
_cell.angle_gamma   90.00
#
_symmetry.space_group_name_H-M   'P 1'
#
loop_
_entity.id
_entity.type
_entity.pdbx_description
1 polymer ?
#
loop_
_entity_poly.entity_id
_entity_poly.type
_entity_poly.pdbx_seq_one_letter_code
_entity_poly.pdbx_strand_id
1 'polypeptide(L)'
;MNNIRITILSVICSLAMLPSAFAGTLDTVKSQGFFNCGVSQGVPGFSNPDSDGNWSGIDVDVCRAVSAAIFGNPDKVKYVPLTAKERFTALQSGEIDVLSRNTTWTLSRDAQIGLEFAGVNFYDGQGFMVRKDSGITSAMELDGASVCTNLGTTTELNMADFFRANGLAYEPVVFEVADEVVAAYDEGRCDTYTTDKSGLAAQRTKLADPDAHVVLPETISKEPLGPVVREGDGDWADVVRWSLNAMIEAEEFGLTQSNAQTTCAMTSNPVVARLCGKEGATGAGLNLGESWSYDIVTQVGNYGDVYEKHVGANTPVGLARAGSPNASYKNGGVLYAPPAR
;
A
#
# COMPACT_ATOMS: atom_id res chain seq x y z
N MET A 1 -29.94 -38.48 73.05
CA MET A 1 -28.70 -38.20 72.27
C MET A 1 -29.12 -37.87 70.86
N ASN A 2 -29.25 -36.57 70.58
CA ASN A 2 -29.76 -36.06 69.30
C ASN A 2 -28.58 -35.80 68.35
N ASN A 3 -28.55 -36.51 67.22
CA ASN A 3 -27.58 -36.27 66.11
C ASN A 3 -28.14 -35.20 65.17
N ILE A 4 -27.61 -34.00 65.23
CA ILE A 4 -27.89 -32.92 64.28
C ILE A 4 -27.00 -33.17 63.06
N ARG A 5 -27.60 -33.51 61.90
CA ARG A 5 -26.92 -33.56 60.61
C ARG A 5 -26.92 -32.13 59.99
N ILE A 6 -25.74 -31.54 59.92
CA ILE A 6 -25.49 -30.28 59.16
C ILE A 6 -25.29 -30.61 57.69
N THR A 7 -26.26 -30.22 56.87
CA THR A 7 -26.13 -30.31 55.40
C THR A 7 -25.46 -29.03 54.88
N ILE A 8 -24.21 -29.13 54.44
CA ILE A 8 -23.50 -28.03 53.82
C ILE A 8 -23.95 -27.95 52.36
N LEU A 9 -24.68 -26.88 52.03
CA LEU A 9 -25.11 -26.59 50.66
C LEU A 9 -23.97 -25.82 49.94
N SER A 10 -23.19 -26.52 49.12
CA SER A 10 -22.16 -25.90 48.30
C SER A 10 -22.79 -25.18 47.11
N VAL A 11 -22.85 -23.86 47.16
CA VAL A 11 -23.24 -23.03 46.01
C VAL A 11 -22.02 -22.94 45.07
N ILE A 12 -22.04 -23.69 43.99
CA ILE A 12 -21.08 -23.58 42.91
C ILE A 12 -21.47 -22.33 42.08
N CYS A 13 -20.76 -21.24 42.31
CA CYS A 13 -20.87 -20.03 41.49
C CYS A 13 -20.14 -20.28 40.17
N SER A 14 -20.89 -20.72 39.14
CA SER A 14 -20.36 -20.83 37.76
C SER A 14 -20.15 -19.43 37.23
N LEU A 15 -18.90 -18.93 37.28
CA LEU A 15 -18.51 -17.75 36.52
C LEU A 15 -18.58 -18.14 35.01
N ALA A 16 -19.65 -17.74 34.36
CA ALA A 16 -19.73 -17.73 32.90
C ALA A 16 -18.69 -16.72 32.42
N MET A 17 -17.53 -17.22 31.94
CA MET A 17 -16.62 -16.42 31.12
C MET A 17 -17.36 -16.08 29.82
N LEU A 18 -17.98 -14.90 29.77
CA LEU A 18 -18.42 -14.31 28.53
C LEU A 18 -17.16 -14.12 27.65
N PRO A 19 -17.13 -14.64 26.42
CA PRO A 19 -16.05 -14.29 25.52
C PRO A 19 -16.09 -12.77 25.37
N SER A 20 -15.01 -12.10 25.76
CA SER A 20 -14.81 -10.70 25.40
C SER A 20 -14.78 -10.65 23.89
N ALA A 21 -15.88 -10.22 23.27
CA ALA A 21 -15.85 -9.86 21.86
C ALA A 21 -14.85 -8.68 21.77
N PHE A 22 -13.66 -8.95 21.27
CA PHE A 22 -12.75 -7.87 20.92
C PHE A 22 -13.45 -7.07 19.84
N ALA A 23 -13.67 -5.77 20.07
CA ALA A 23 -14.16 -4.86 19.05
C ALA A 23 -13.22 -4.95 17.84
N GLY A 24 -13.76 -5.14 16.64
CA GLY A 24 -12.97 -5.16 15.42
C GLY A 24 -12.22 -3.84 15.21
N THR A 25 -11.23 -3.82 14.34
CA THR A 25 -10.47 -2.60 14.05
C THR A 25 -11.40 -1.47 13.58
N LEU A 26 -12.40 -1.78 12.74
CA LEU A 26 -13.36 -0.78 12.27
C LEU A 26 -14.12 -0.08 13.42
N ASP A 27 -14.60 -0.82 14.41
CA ASP A 27 -15.31 -0.23 15.55
C ASP A 27 -14.38 0.63 16.41
N THR A 28 -13.15 0.17 16.61
CA THR A 28 -12.11 0.93 17.32
C THR A 28 -11.80 2.24 16.60
N VAL A 29 -11.59 2.19 15.30
CA VAL A 29 -11.31 3.34 14.42
C VAL A 29 -12.46 4.34 14.46
N LYS A 30 -13.71 3.89 14.34
CA LYS A 30 -14.89 4.76 14.45
C LYS A 30 -14.98 5.42 15.82
N SER A 31 -14.71 4.67 16.88
CA SER A 31 -14.77 5.16 18.26
C SER A 31 -13.72 6.23 18.55
N GLN A 32 -12.49 6.05 18.05
CA GLN A 32 -11.40 6.99 18.28
C GLN A 32 -11.40 8.18 17.27
N GLY A 33 -12.13 8.07 16.15
CA GLY A 33 -12.30 9.12 15.17
C GLY A 33 -11.11 9.31 14.22
N PHE A 34 -10.18 8.36 14.14
CA PHE A 34 -9.05 8.30 13.21
C PHE A 34 -8.48 6.88 13.17
N PHE A 35 -7.52 6.61 12.29
CA PHE A 35 -6.70 5.39 12.31
C PHE A 35 -5.23 5.68 12.01
N ASN A 36 -4.37 4.71 12.34
CA ASN A 36 -2.94 4.79 12.09
C ASN A 36 -2.60 4.07 10.78
N CYS A 37 -2.02 4.80 9.83
CA CYS A 37 -1.54 4.28 8.56
C CYS A 37 -0.01 4.18 8.57
N GLY A 38 0.53 2.97 8.47
CA GLY A 38 1.96 2.74 8.29
C GLY A 38 2.39 3.09 6.87
N VAL A 39 3.37 3.97 6.73
CA VAL A 39 3.89 4.48 5.47
C VAL A 39 5.42 4.34 5.40
N SER A 40 6.03 4.58 4.24
CA SER A 40 7.49 4.62 4.14
C SER A 40 8.05 5.89 4.80
N GLN A 41 9.36 5.88 5.05
CA GLN A 41 10.06 7.04 5.64
C GLN A 41 10.30 8.19 4.65
N GLY A 42 9.94 8.01 3.37
CA GLY A 42 10.10 9.01 2.33
C GLY A 42 10.44 8.36 0.98
N VAL A 43 9.40 7.94 0.23
CA VAL A 43 9.51 7.51 -1.17
C VAL A 43 8.64 8.45 -2.02
N PRO A 44 9.26 9.36 -2.80
CA PRO A 44 8.53 10.30 -3.64
C PRO A 44 7.50 9.61 -4.53
N GLY A 45 6.30 10.17 -4.58
CA GLY A 45 5.17 9.62 -5.33
C GLY A 45 4.41 8.47 -4.65
N PHE A 46 4.95 7.80 -3.64
CA PHE A 46 4.30 6.73 -2.88
C PHE A 46 3.89 7.15 -1.48
N SER A 47 4.83 7.47 -0.62
CA SER A 47 4.60 8.11 0.66
C SER A 47 5.81 8.97 1.03
N ASN A 48 5.63 10.28 0.96
CA ASN A 48 6.69 11.24 1.18
C ASN A 48 6.15 12.47 1.94
N PRO A 49 6.77 12.84 3.08
CA PRO A 49 6.44 14.08 3.76
C PRO A 49 7.09 15.27 3.05
N ASP A 50 6.39 16.40 3.03
CA ASP A 50 6.98 17.70 2.67
C ASP A 50 7.71 18.34 3.87
N SER A 51 8.26 19.54 3.69
CA SER A 51 8.98 20.28 4.74
C SER A 51 8.07 20.67 5.92
N ASP A 52 6.77 20.73 5.72
CA ASP A 52 5.78 21.09 6.72
C ASP A 52 5.20 19.85 7.44
N GLY A 53 5.65 18.65 7.02
CA GLY A 53 5.21 17.37 7.56
C GLY A 53 3.91 16.83 6.93
N ASN A 54 3.43 17.42 5.83
CA ASN A 54 2.26 16.91 5.12
C ASN A 54 2.67 15.73 4.23
N TRP A 55 1.93 14.63 4.35
CA TRP A 55 2.19 13.42 3.58
C TRP A 55 1.47 13.43 2.23
N SER A 56 2.13 12.89 1.22
CA SER A 56 1.58 12.76 -0.15
C SER A 56 2.09 11.49 -0.84
N GLY A 57 1.33 11.00 -1.82
CA GLY A 57 1.66 9.84 -2.63
C GLY A 57 0.53 8.83 -2.77
N ILE A 58 0.71 7.82 -3.63
CA ILE A 58 -0.31 6.77 -3.89
C ILE A 58 -0.69 6.04 -2.60
N ASP A 59 0.29 5.61 -1.81
CA ASP A 59 0.06 4.89 -0.56
C ASP A 59 -0.67 5.75 0.49
N VAL A 60 -0.37 7.04 0.51
CA VAL A 60 -1.05 8.04 1.34
C VAL A 60 -2.50 8.23 0.91
N ASP A 61 -2.74 8.37 -0.39
CA ASP A 61 -4.09 8.59 -0.91
C ASP A 61 -4.97 7.33 -0.80
N VAL A 62 -4.40 6.09 -0.75
CA VAL A 62 -5.14 4.89 -0.33
C VAL A 62 -5.64 5.02 1.11
N CYS A 63 -4.81 5.45 2.06
CA CYS A 63 -5.24 5.69 3.44
C CYS A 63 -6.25 6.84 3.53
N ARG A 64 -6.08 7.90 2.74
CA ARG A 64 -7.06 8.99 2.66
C ARG A 64 -8.41 8.54 2.10
N ALA A 65 -8.41 7.60 1.15
CA ALA A 65 -9.63 7.00 0.62
C ALA A 65 -10.37 6.18 1.70
N VAL A 66 -9.65 5.36 2.48
CA VAL A 66 -10.23 4.65 3.64
C VAL A 66 -10.82 5.62 4.66
N SER A 67 -10.10 6.71 4.95
CA SER A 67 -10.58 7.75 5.86
C SER A 67 -11.84 8.46 5.35
N ALA A 68 -11.85 8.82 4.07
CA ALA A 68 -13.02 9.43 3.43
C ALA A 68 -14.24 8.49 3.48
N ALA A 69 -14.04 7.19 3.23
CA ALA A 69 -15.09 6.19 3.29
C ALA A 69 -15.73 6.07 4.68
N ILE A 70 -14.92 6.10 5.73
CA ILE A 70 -15.39 5.90 7.12
C ILE A 70 -15.98 7.17 7.71
N PHE A 71 -15.30 8.31 7.51
CA PHE A 71 -15.58 9.56 8.22
C PHE A 71 -16.17 10.67 7.36
N GLY A 72 -16.27 10.48 6.03
CA GLY A 72 -16.57 11.59 5.10
C GLY A 72 -15.49 12.69 5.12
N ASN A 73 -14.28 12.34 5.59
CA ASN A 73 -13.15 13.26 5.72
C ASN A 73 -11.83 12.50 5.47
N PRO A 74 -11.00 12.85 4.47
CA PRO A 74 -9.78 12.14 4.10
C PRO A 74 -8.63 12.34 5.11
N ASP A 75 -8.75 13.28 6.04
CA ASP A 75 -7.66 13.71 6.91
C ASP A 75 -7.77 13.11 8.34
N LYS A 76 -8.65 12.11 8.54
CA LYS A 76 -8.76 11.38 9.81
C LYS A 76 -7.77 10.20 9.86
N VAL A 77 -6.54 10.45 9.46
CA VAL A 77 -5.42 9.50 9.40
C VAL A 77 -4.23 10.05 10.16
N LYS A 78 -3.55 9.19 10.91
CA LYS A 78 -2.21 9.46 11.44
C LYS A 78 -1.20 8.59 10.69
N TYR A 79 -0.20 9.22 10.11
CA TYR A 79 0.84 8.51 9.39
C TYR A 79 1.99 8.12 10.33
N VAL A 80 2.38 6.84 10.27
CA VAL A 80 3.47 6.27 11.05
C VAL A 80 4.57 5.84 10.07
N PRO A 81 5.68 6.57 9.98
CA PRO A 81 6.78 6.21 9.09
C PRO A 81 7.54 5.00 9.64
N LEU A 82 7.69 3.97 8.81
CA LEU A 82 8.30 2.69 9.17
C LEU A 82 9.40 2.29 8.19
N THR A 83 10.45 1.63 8.69
CA THR A 83 11.42 0.94 7.84
C THR A 83 10.79 -0.30 7.20
N ALA A 84 11.44 -0.87 6.19
CA ALA A 84 10.97 -2.11 5.57
C ALA A 84 11.01 -3.29 6.56
N LYS A 85 11.92 -3.27 7.53
CA LYS A 85 12.09 -4.31 8.54
C LYS A 85 11.01 -4.25 9.64
N GLU A 86 10.61 -3.04 10.08
CA GLU A 86 9.69 -2.84 11.21
C GLU A 86 8.22 -3.00 10.84
N ARG A 87 7.86 -2.73 9.58
CA ARG A 87 6.46 -2.55 9.13
C ARG A 87 5.52 -3.69 9.50
N PHE A 88 5.97 -4.94 9.43
CA PHE A 88 5.11 -6.09 9.74
C PHE A 88 4.89 -6.26 11.24
N THR A 89 5.93 -6.03 12.04
CA THR A 89 5.82 -6.04 13.50
C THR A 89 4.89 -4.93 14.00
N ALA A 90 4.99 -3.73 13.44
CA ALA A 90 4.10 -2.61 13.76
C ALA A 90 2.63 -2.93 13.44
N LEU A 91 2.37 -3.60 12.30
CA LEU A 91 1.01 -4.03 11.94
C LEU A 91 0.49 -5.13 12.87
N GLN A 92 1.31 -6.16 13.14
CA GLN A 92 0.93 -7.28 14.00
C GLN A 92 0.70 -6.87 15.45
N SER A 93 1.47 -5.90 15.97
CA SER A 93 1.32 -5.38 17.34
C SER A 93 0.12 -4.44 17.52
N GLY A 94 -0.49 -3.97 16.41
CA GLY A 94 -1.56 -2.97 16.45
C GLY A 94 -1.07 -1.52 16.64
N GLU A 95 0.21 -1.25 16.45
CA GLU A 95 0.74 0.11 16.40
C GLU A 95 0.16 0.87 15.20
N ILE A 96 -0.06 0.17 14.09
CA ILE A 96 -0.78 0.65 12.91
C ILE A 96 -1.98 -0.24 12.62
N ASP A 97 -3.01 0.34 12.00
CA ASP A 97 -4.25 -0.33 11.63
C ASP A 97 -4.23 -0.84 10.20
N VAL A 98 -3.54 -0.13 9.31
CA VAL A 98 -3.27 -0.50 7.92
C VAL A 98 -1.83 -0.15 7.57
N LEU A 99 -1.19 -1.00 6.78
CA LEU A 99 0.12 -0.75 6.19
C LEU A 99 -0.08 -0.45 4.71
N SER A 100 0.10 0.81 4.30
CA SER A 100 0.11 1.25 2.90
C SER A 100 1.49 1.83 2.60
N ARG A 101 2.40 0.94 2.14
CA ARG A 101 3.82 1.21 2.08
C ARG A 101 4.51 0.34 1.02
N ASN A 102 4.14 0.51 -0.25
CA ASN A 102 4.71 -0.26 -1.36
C ASN A 102 5.11 -1.70 -0.94
N THR A 103 4.12 -2.44 -0.40
CA THR A 103 4.35 -3.77 0.17
C THR A 103 3.96 -4.85 -0.80
N THR A 104 4.93 -5.64 -1.23
CA THR A 104 4.73 -6.74 -2.19
C THR A 104 3.91 -7.87 -1.58
N TRP A 105 2.86 -8.28 -2.25
CA TRP A 105 2.07 -9.45 -1.92
C TRP A 105 2.85 -10.72 -2.28
N THR A 106 3.25 -11.49 -1.29
CA THR A 106 3.93 -12.78 -1.46
C THR A 106 3.25 -13.85 -0.64
N LEU A 107 3.40 -15.13 -1.06
CA LEU A 107 2.85 -16.27 -0.30
C LEU A 107 3.32 -16.28 1.16
N SER A 108 4.60 -15.99 1.41
CA SER A 108 5.14 -16.01 2.76
C SER A 108 4.57 -14.90 3.65
N ARG A 109 4.36 -13.71 3.11
CA ARG A 109 3.76 -12.59 3.85
C ARG A 109 2.29 -12.81 4.12
N ASP A 110 1.56 -13.34 3.14
CA ASP A 110 0.13 -13.62 3.22
C ASP A 110 -0.16 -14.81 4.15
N ALA A 111 0.41 -15.97 3.86
CA ALA A 111 0.01 -17.23 4.48
C ALA A 111 0.86 -17.66 5.70
N GLN A 112 2.00 -17.00 6.00
CA GLN A 112 2.93 -17.48 7.05
C GLN A 112 3.08 -16.52 8.24
N ILE A 113 2.81 -15.23 8.04
CA ILE A 113 3.02 -14.23 9.08
C ILE A 113 1.75 -13.46 9.47
N GLY A 114 0.57 -13.99 9.14
CA GLY A 114 -0.70 -13.45 9.59
C GLY A 114 -1.04 -12.06 9.04
N LEU A 115 -0.83 -11.87 7.75
CA LEU A 115 -1.16 -10.65 7.04
C LEU A 115 -2.24 -10.92 6.00
N GLU A 116 -3.13 -9.96 5.79
CA GLU A 116 -4.13 -9.99 4.74
C GLU A 116 -3.94 -8.80 3.78
N PHE A 117 -3.71 -9.10 2.49
CA PHE A 117 -3.59 -8.10 1.45
C PHE A 117 -4.98 -7.67 0.97
N ALA A 118 -5.27 -6.39 1.05
CA ALA A 118 -6.57 -5.85 0.68
C ALA A 118 -6.69 -5.50 -0.83
N GLY A 119 -5.74 -5.91 -1.63
CA GLY A 119 -5.70 -5.68 -3.08
C GLY A 119 -4.33 -5.23 -3.56
N VAL A 120 -4.23 -4.91 -4.85
CA VAL A 120 -3.01 -4.39 -5.47
C VAL A 120 -3.25 -2.95 -5.91
N ASN A 121 -2.48 -2.01 -5.36
CA ASN A 121 -2.54 -0.60 -5.74
C ASN A 121 -1.44 -0.19 -6.72
N PHE A 122 -0.44 -1.05 -6.97
CA PHE A 122 0.60 -0.81 -7.96
C PHE A 122 1.24 -2.13 -8.41
N TYR A 123 1.26 -2.39 -9.70
CA TYR A 123 1.97 -3.54 -10.30
C TYR A 123 3.37 -3.10 -10.71
N ASP A 124 4.38 -3.69 -10.09
CA ASP A 124 5.78 -3.36 -10.28
C ASP A 124 6.63 -4.61 -10.55
N GLY A 125 7.91 -4.40 -10.68
CA GLY A 125 8.96 -5.39 -10.75
C GLY A 125 10.29 -4.78 -10.35
N GLN A 126 11.19 -5.58 -9.81
CA GLN A 126 12.52 -5.16 -9.40
C GLN A 126 13.43 -4.92 -10.60
N GLY A 127 14.28 -3.90 -10.51
CA GLY A 127 15.32 -3.59 -11.46
C GLY A 127 16.61 -3.12 -10.80
N PHE A 128 17.51 -2.61 -11.61
CA PHE A 128 18.78 -2.04 -11.18
C PHE A 128 18.95 -0.63 -11.77
N MET A 129 19.51 0.27 -10.98
CA MET A 129 19.90 1.62 -11.41
C MET A 129 21.41 1.75 -11.33
N VAL A 130 22.01 2.26 -12.41
CA VAL A 130 23.45 2.47 -12.52
C VAL A 130 23.75 3.90 -12.96
N ARG A 131 24.99 4.35 -12.78
CA ARG A 131 25.49 5.58 -13.39
C ARG A 131 25.67 5.38 -14.88
N LYS A 132 25.29 6.38 -15.69
CA LYS A 132 25.44 6.32 -17.15
C LYS A 132 26.89 6.25 -17.60
N ASP A 133 27.81 6.85 -16.87
CA ASP A 133 29.25 6.85 -17.14
C ASP A 133 29.92 5.49 -16.86
N SER A 134 29.26 4.59 -16.13
CA SER A 134 29.72 3.20 -15.99
C SER A 134 29.72 2.43 -17.31
N GLY A 135 28.93 2.87 -18.28
CA GLY A 135 28.77 2.19 -19.57
C GLY A 135 27.94 0.90 -19.49
N ILE A 136 27.46 0.49 -18.32
CA ILE A 136 26.62 -0.71 -18.13
C ILE A 136 25.24 -0.47 -18.75
N THR A 137 24.80 -1.41 -19.57
CA THR A 137 23.51 -1.34 -20.30
C THR A 137 22.58 -2.50 -20.01
N SER A 138 23.07 -3.54 -19.34
CA SER A 138 22.32 -4.75 -18.95
C SER A 138 22.67 -5.20 -17.53
N ALA A 139 21.68 -5.72 -16.81
CA ALA A 139 21.91 -6.34 -15.51
C ALA A 139 22.83 -7.56 -15.57
N MET A 140 23.02 -8.17 -16.73
CA MET A 140 23.97 -9.27 -16.95
C MET A 140 25.43 -8.81 -16.92
N GLU A 141 25.69 -7.50 -16.98
CA GLU A 141 27.04 -6.92 -16.89
C GLU A 141 27.45 -6.56 -15.45
N LEU A 142 26.60 -6.88 -14.45
CA LEU A 142 26.82 -6.57 -13.04
C LEU A 142 27.66 -7.63 -12.30
N ASP A 143 28.45 -8.47 -13.02
CA ASP A 143 29.31 -9.46 -12.38
C ASP A 143 30.40 -8.79 -11.52
N GLY A 144 30.45 -9.16 -10.25
CA GLY A 144 31.37 -8.58 -9.25
C GLY A 144 30.94 -7.21 -8.68
N ALA A 145 29.78 -6.68 -9.08
CA ALA A 145 29.32 -5.36 -8.64
C ALA A 145 28.95 -5.32 -7.14
N SER A 146 29.21 -4.17 -6.52
CA SER A 146 28.64 -3.82 -5.22
C SER A 146 27.20 -3.31 -5.39
N VAL A 147 26.25 -3.92 -4.65
CA VAL A 147 24.81 -3.69 -4.87
C VAL A 147 24.15 -3.16 -3.60
N CYS A 148 23.73 -1.90 -3.63
CA CYS A 148 22.97 -1.27 -2.56
C CYS A 148 21.50 -1.71 -2.58
N THR A 149 20.94 -2.06 -1.40
CA THR A 149 19.51 -2.35 -1.22
C THR A 149 19.06 -2.17 0.23
N ASN A 150 17.74 -2.26 0.47
CA ASN A 150 17.17 -2.19 1.81
C ASN A 150 16.99 -3.57 2.43
N LEU A 151 17.31 -3.68 3.73
CA LEU A 151 17.10 -4.86 4.57
C LEU A 151 15.60 -5.17 4.74
N GLY A 152 15.25 -6.46 4.76
CA GLY A 152 13.88 -6.93 5.05
C GLY A 152 12.90 -6.75 3.89
N THR A 153 13.43 -6.69 2.68
CA THR A 153 12.65 -6.52 1.45
C THR A 153 12.63 -7.80 0.60
N THR A 154 11.65 -7.90 -0.31
CA THR A 154 11.67 -8.90 -1.39
C THR A 154 12.86 -8.67 -2.31
N THR A 155 13.25 -7.40 -2.48
CA THR A 155 14.34 -7.01 -3.38
C THR A 155 15.70 -7.55 -2.94
N GLU A 156 15.95 -7.65 -1.63
CA GLU A 156 17.14 -8.32 -1.08
C GLU A 156 17.17 -9.81 -1.47
N LEU A 157 16.03 -10.51 -1.36
CA LEU A 157 15.93 -11.92 -1.71
C LEU A 157 16.02 -12.16 -3.23
N ASN A 158 15.31 -11.37 -4.01
CA ASN A 158 15.32 -11.50 -5.48
C ASN A 158 16.68 -11.15 -6.08
N MET A 159 17.40 -10.19 -5.49
CA MET A 159 18.78 -9.88 -5.86
C MET A 159 19.66 -11.13 -5.71
N ALA A 160 19.63 -11.77 -4.56
CA ALA A 160 20.41 -12.99 -4.32
C ALA A 160 20.05 -14.12 -5.30
N ASP A 161 18.76 -14.28 -5.59
CA ASP A 161 18.29 -15.28 -6.55
C ASP A 161 18.72 -14.95 -7.98
N PHE A 162 18.68 -13.69 -8.40
CA PHE A 162 19.10 -13.26 -9.74
C PHE A 162 20.58 -13.53 -9.98
N PHE A 163 21.47 -13.10 -9.08
CA PHE A 163 22.90 -13.30 -9.24
C PHE A 163 23.27 -14.79 -9.21
N ARG A 164 22.67 -15.57 -8.29
CA ARG A 164 22.86 -17.02 -8.23
C ARG A 164 22.38 -17.72 -9.51
N ALA A 165 21.21 -17.39 -10.02
CA ALA A 165 20.64 -18.05 -11.19
C ALA A 165 21.43 -17.78 -12.47
N ASN A 166 22.11 -16.65 -12.55
CA ASN A 166 22.92 -16.26 -13.70
C ASN A 166 24.42 -16.54 -13.53
N GLY A 167 24.83 -17.12 -12.38
CA GLY A 167 26.24 -17.44 -12.10
C GLY A 167 27.12 -16.20 -11.95
N LEU A 168 26.54 -15.07 -11.56
CA LEU A 168 27.24 -13.80 -11.34
C LEU A 168 27.63 -13.66 -9.87
N ALA A 169 28.81 -13.08 -9.61
CA ALA A 169 29.21 -12.65 -8.29
C ALA A 169 28.68 -11.25 -7.97
N TYR A 170 28.48 -10.93 -6.70
CA TYR A 170 28.12 -9.58 -6.26
C TYR A 170 28.51 -9.37 -4.79
N GLU A 171 28.61 -8.10 -4.37
CA GLU A 171 28.80 -7.71 -2.98
C GLU A 171 27.56 -6.96 -2.47
N PRO A 172 26.75 -7.53 -1.54
CA PRO A 172 25.60 -6.85 -1.00
C PRO A 172 25.99 -5.75 -0.02
N VAL A 173 25.46 -4.55 -0.23
CA VAL A 173 25.59 -3.40 0.67
C VAL A 173 24.20 -3.00 1.16
N VAL A 174 23.87 -3.40 2.38
CA VAL A 174 22.48 -3.41 2.88
C VAL A 174 22.30 -2.38 3.99
N PHE A 175 21.24 -1.58 3.90
CA PHE A 175 20.88 -0.57 4.89
C PHE A 175 19.43 -0.75 5.38
N GLU A 176 19.16 -0.34 6.59
CA GLU A 176 17.80 -0.38 7.15
C GLU A 176 16.97 0.84 6.71
N VAL A 177 17.59 2.01 6.64
CA VAL A 177 16.96 3.29 6.28
C VAL A 177 17.10 3.56 4.78
N ALA A 178 16.00 3.93 4.13
CA ALA A 178 15.98 4.14 2.68
C ALA A 178 16.90 5.28 2.22
N ASP A 179 16.96 6.37 2.99
CA ASP A 179 17.84 7.53 2.66
C ASP A 179 19.33 7.18 2.77
N GLU A 180 19.70 6.24 3.63
CA GLU A 180 21.09 5.74 3.72
C GLU A 180 21.49 4.97 2.46
N VAL A 181 20.56 4.18 1.87
CA VAL A 181 20.80 3.49 0.59
C VAL A 181 21.04 4.51 -0.52
N VAL A 182 20.18 5.55 -0.60
CA VAL A 182 20.30 6.59 -1.62
C VAL A 182 21.64 7.34 -1.46
N ALA A 183 21.98 7.75 -0.24
CA ALA A 183 23.24 8.45 0.04
C ALA A 183 24.45 7.58 -0.29
N ALA A 184 24.46 6.31 0.11
CA ALA A 184 25.57 5.39 -0.18
C ALA A 184 25.77 5.16 -1.68
N TYR A 185 24.69 5.04 -2.44
CA TYR A 185 24.73 4.91 -3.89
C TYR A 185 25.19 6.23 -4.55
N ASP A 186 24.67 7.39 -4.13
CA ASP A 186 25.04 8.69 -4.68
C ASP A 186 26.54 9.02 -4.44
N GLU A 187 27.06 8.68 -3.26
CA GLU A 187 28.47 8.81 -2.89
C GLU A 187 29.41 7.81 -3.58
N GLY A 188 28.89 6.86 -4.35
CA GLY A 188 29.69 5.85 -5.06
C GLY A 188 30.17 4.69 -4.20
N ARG A 189 29.55 4.43 -3.05
CA ARG A 189 29.83 3.25 -2.22
C ARG A 189 29.31 1.96 -2.82
N CYS A 190 28.37 2.06 -3.77
CA CYS A 190 27.84 0.95 -4.53
C CYS A 190 27.87 1.25 -6.02
N ASP A 191 28.14 0.24 -6.84
CA ASP A 191 28.11 0.33 -8.30
C ASP A 191 26.68 0.44 -8.83
N THR A 192 25.74 -0.24 -8.14
CA THR A 192 24.32 -0.26 -8.52
C THR A 192 23.40 -0.20 -7.31
N TYR A 193 22.20 0.36 -7.51
CA TYR A 193 21.10 0.35 -6.54
C TYR A 193 19.97 -0.52 -7.08
N THR A 194 19.45 -1.44 -6.27
CA THR A 194 18.32 -2.30 -6.63
C THR A 194 17.15 -2.15 -5.68
N THR A 195 15.96 -1.95 -6.24
CA THR A 195 14.64 -2.01 -5.62
C THR A 195 13.59 -2.10 -6.74
N ASP A 196 12.31 -1.97 -6.42
CA ASP A 196 11.23 -1.84 -7.39
C ASP A 196 11.54 -0.75 -8.42
N LYS A 197 11.23 -0.94 -9.69
CA LYS A 197 11.55 0.03 -10.76
C LYS A 197 10.89 1.39 -10.53
N SER A 198 9.66 1.39 -10.00
CA SER A 198 9.01 2.64 -9.59
C SER A 198 9.73 3.29 -8.40
N GLY A 199 10.22 2.48 -7.46
CA GLY A 199 11.05 2.93 -6.36
C GLY A 199 12.38 3.52 -6.83
N LEU A 200 13.05 2.89 -7.82
CA LEU A 200 14.26 3.45 -8.44
C LEU A 200 13.97 4.81 -9.11
N ALA A 201 12.86 4.91 -9.85
CA ALA A 201 12.45 6.18 -10.46
C ALA A 201 12.18 7.27 -9.40
N ALA A 202 11.52 6.91 -8.30
CA ALA A 202 11.25 7.79 -7.18
C ALA A 202 12.54 8.23 -6.47
N GLN A 203 13.42 7.30 -6.10
CA GLN A 203 14.66 7.61 -5.37
C GLN A 203 15.68 8.34 -6.24
N ARG A 204 15.66 8.13 -7.55
CA ARG A 204 16.48 8.89 -8.50
C ARG A 204 16.25 10.40 -8.39
N THR A 205 15.02 10.84 -8.06
CA THR A 205 14.71 12.28 -7.87
C THR A 205 15.43 12.93 -6.69
N LYS A 206 15.98 12.13 -5.77
CA LYS A 206 16.74 12.59 -4.60
C LYS A 206 18.25 12.65 -4.82
N LEU A 207 18.77 12.08 -5.91
CA LEU A 207 20.19 12.08 -6.23
C LEU A 207 20.66 13.50 -6.57
N ALA A 208 21.95 13.77 -6.36
CA ALA A 208 22.55 15.05 -6.67
C ALA A 208 22.42 15.42 -8.17
N ASP A 209 22.54 14.43 -9.05
CA ASP A 209 22.29 14.56 -10.50
C ASP A 209 21.41 13.40 -11.01
N PRO A 210 20.07 13.52 -10.94
CA PRO A 210 19.16 12.48 -11.39
C PRO A 210 19.37 12.04 -12.83
N ASP A 211 19.82 12.96 -13.69
CA ASP A 211 20.00 12.70 -15.12
C ASP A 211 21.28 11.91 -15.44
N ALA A 212 22.24 11.85 -14.49
CA ALA A 212 23.44 11.02 -14.61
C ALA A 212 23.15 9.53 -14.42
N HIS A 213 21.93 9.13 -14.08
CA HIS A 213 21.57 7.75 -13.73
C HIS A 213 20.54 7.16 -14.70
N VAL A 214 20.55 5.84 -14.84
CA VAL A 214 19.61 5.08 -15.69
C VAL A 214 19.16 3.81 -14.98
N VAL A 215 17.86 3.51 -15.09
CA VAL A 215 17.31 2.21 -14.69
C VAL A 215 17.48 1.25 -15.86
N LEU A 216 18.11 0.11 -15.60
CA LEU A 216 18.38 -0.91 -16.61
C LEU A 216 17.06 -1.54 -17.12
N PRO A 217 17.05 -2.07 -18.37
CA PRO A 217 15.81 -2.55 -18.99
C PRO A 217 15.23 -3.80 -18.32
N GLU A 218 16.06 -4.66 -17.71
CA GLU A 218 15.62 -5.92 -17.15
C GLU A 218 14.68 -5.71 -15.96
N THR A 219 13.69 -6.61 -15.85
CA THR A 219 12.81 -6.74 -14.70
C THR A 219 13.00 -8.16 -14.15
N ILE A 220 13.53 -8.27 -12.92
CA ILE A 220 13.99 -9.55 -12.35
C ILE A 220 12.96 -10.21 -11.44
N SER A 221 11.85 -9.54 -11.12
CA SER A 221 10.79 -10.09 -10.29
C SER A 221 9.42 -9.54 -10.67
N LYS A 222 8.37 -10.07 -10.02
CA LYS A 222 7.02 -9.49 -9.99
C LYS A 222 6.78 -8.93 -8.60
N GLU A 223 6.41 -7.66 -8.54
CA GLU A 223 6.14 -6.95 -7.30
C GLU A 223 4.71 -6.35 -7.33
N PRO A 224 3.67 -7.16 -7.05
CA PRO A 224 2.32 -6.62 -6.85
C PRO A 224 2.26 -5.96 -5.47
N LEU A 225 2.24 -4.64 -5.45
CA LEU A 225 2.24 -3.83 -4.24
C LEU A 225 0.81 -3.54 -3.79
N GLY A 226 0.55 -3.57 -2.48
CA GLY A 226 -0.79 -3.27 -1.98
C GLY A 226 -0.87 -2.97 -0.50
N PRO A 227 -2.02 -2.42 -0.07
CA PRO A 227 -2.31 -2.21 1.34
C PRO A 227 -2.53 -3.53 2.05
N VAL A 228 -2.09 -3.59 3.30
CA VAL A 228 -2.07 -4.80 4.13
C VAL A 228 -2.73 -4.50 5.48
N VAL A 229 -3.52 -5.44 5.97
CA VAL A 229 -4.11 -5.42 7.31
C VAL A 229 -3.74 -6.68 8.09
N ARG A 230 -4.09 -6.75 9.37
CA ARG A 230 -3.94 -7.97 10.16
C ARG A 230 -4.91 -9.03 9.65
N GLU A 231 -4.46 -10.27 9.58
CA GLU A 231 -5.31 -11.41 9.25
C GLU A 231 -6.41 -11.61 10.32
N GLY A 232 -7.60 -12.03 9.88
CA GLY A 232 -8.72 -12.37 10.76
C GLY A 232 -9.63 -11.21 11.14
N ASP A 233 -9.42 -10.01 10.60
CA ASP A 233 -10.33 -8.85 10.74
C ASP A 233 -11.00 -8.55 9.39
N GLY A 234 -11.93 -9.41 9.00
CA GLY A 234 -12.58 -9.35 7.69
C GLY A 234 -13.30 -8.03 7.42
N ASP A 235 -13.99 -7.47 8.40
CA ASP A 235 -14.72 -6.20 8.25
C ASP A 235 -13.76 -5.04 7.94
N TRP A 236 -12.61 -5.01 8.60
CA TRP A 236 -11.58 -4.01 8.34
C TRP A 236 -10.90 -4.23 6.97
N ALA A 237 -10.56 -5.47 6.66
CA ALA A 237 -10.01 -5.86 5.36
C ALA A 237 -10.94 -5.46 4.21
N ASP A 238 -12.24 -5.67 4.36
CA ASP A 238 -13.23 -5.31 3.35
C ASP A 238 -13.34 -3.78 3.18
N VAL A 239 -13.32 -3.00 4.25
CA VAL A 239 -13.31 -1.53 4.14
C VAL A 239 -12.09 -1.04 3.36
N VAL A 240 -10.89 -1.54 3.66
CA VAL A 240 -9.66 -1.16 2.96
C VAL A 240 -9.71 -1.61 1.49
N ARG A 241 -10.11 -2.85 1.23
CA ARG A 241 -10.25 -3.45 -0.10
C ARG A 241 -11.23 -2.69 -0.97
N TRP A 242 -12.42 -2.42 -0.46
CA TRP A 242 -13.46 -1.75 -1.22
C TRP A 242 -13.19 -0.27 -1.40
N SER A 243 -12.44 0.38 -0.50
CA SER A 243 -11.97 1.75 -0.72
C SER A 243 -11.04 1.83 -1.94
N LEU A 244 -10.09 0.90 -2.08
CA LEU A 244 -9.24 0.82 -3.27
C LEU A 244 -10.04 0.46 -4.53
N ASN A 245 -10.95 -0.53 -4.44
CA ASN A 245 -11.78 -0.94 -5.57
C ASN A 245 -12.70 0.18 -6.04
N ALA A 246 -13.24 1.00 -5.13
CA ALA A 246 -14.06 2.15 -5.51
C ALA A 246 -13.27 3.18 -6.32
N MET A 247 -12.00 3.41 -6.00
CA MET A 247 -11.14 4.29 -6.80
C MET A 247 -10.91 3.73 -8.21
N ILE A 248 -10.68 2.42 -8.33
CA ILE A 248 -10.47 1.75 -9.62
C ILE A 248 -11.77 1.72 -10.44
N GLU A 249 -12.89 1.31 -9.83
CA GLU A 249 -14.20 1.27 -10.52
C GLU A 249 -14.66 2.67 -10.95
N ALA A 250 -14.41 3.70 -10.13
CA ALA A 250 -14.72 5.08 -10.51
C ALA A 250 -13.97 5.51 -11.79
N GLU A 251 -12.69 5.15 -11.91
CA GLU A 251 -11.94 5.39 -13.15
C GLU A 251 -12.52 4.63 -14.35
N GLU A 252 -12.91 3.38 -14.16
CA GLU A 252 -13.51 2.56 -15.22
C GLU A 252 -14.79 3.20 -15.81
N PHE A 253 -15.51 3.94 -14.99
CA PHE A 253 -16.72 4.64 -15.40
C PHE A 253 -16.51 6.15 -15.66
N GLY A 254 -15.27 6.61 -15.68
CA GLY A 254 -14.93 8.02 -15.97
C GLY A 254 -15.37 9.01 -14.89
N LEU A 255 -15.60 8.51 -13.66
CA LEU A 255 -15.92 9.36 -12.52
C LEU A 255 -14.61 9.85 -11.89
N THR A 256 -14.32 11.14 -11.97
CA THR A 256 -13.11 11.80 -11.50
C THR A 256 -13.40 12.72 -10.32
N GLN A 257 -12.36 13.14 -9.60
CA GLN A 257 -12.51 14.13 -8.52
C GLN A 257 -13.19 15.41 -9.03
N SER A 258 -12.83 15.86 -10.23
CA SER A 258 -13.33 17.11 -10.80
C SER A 258 -14.77 17.04 -11.30
N ASN A 259 -15.27 15.87 -11.73
CA ASN A 259 -16.59 15.73 -12.32
C ASN A 259 -17.61 15.00 -11.42
N ALA A 260 -17.18 14.37 -10.33
CA ALA A 260 -18.02 13.48 -9.50
C ALA A 260 -19.31 14.15 -9.04
N GLN A 261 -19.25 15.38 -8.53
CA GLN A 261 -20.43 16.09 -8.05
C GLN A 261 -21.49 16.27 -9.15
N THR A 262 -21.07 16.74 -10.32
CA THR A 262 -21.99 16.99 -11.45
C THR A 262 -22.49 15.69 -12.06
N THR A 263 -21.59 14.71 -12.26
CA THR A 263 -21.94 13.40 -12.82
C THR A 263 -22.90 12.66 -11.91
N CYS A 264 -22.64 12.64 -10.62
CA CYS A 264 -23.53 12.03 -9.64
C CYS A 264 -24.92 12.72 -9.62
N ALA A 265 -25.00 14.04 -9.75
CA ALA A 265 -26.29 14.72 -9.76
C ALA A 265 -27.20 14.26 -10.91
N MET A 266 -26.63 13.97 -12.08
CA MET A 266 -27.36 13.77 -13.34
C MET A 266 -27.35 12.33 -13.87
N THR A 267 -26.59 11.41 -13.26
CA THR A 267 -26.42 10.07 -13.82
C THR A 267 -27.71 9.25 -13.86
N SER A 268 -27.90 8.56 -14.96
CA SER A 268 -28.89 7.47 -15.13
C SER A 268 -28.22 6.09 -15.22
N ASN A 269 -26.90 6.04 -15.20
CA ASN A 269 -26.15 4.78 -15.20
C ASN A 269 -26.22 4.15 -13.80
N PRO A 270 -26.78 2.93 -13.64
CA PRO A 270 -26.97 2.33 -12.32
C PRO A 270 -25.66 2.00 -11.60
N VAL A 271 -24.54 1.73 -12.33
CA VAL A 271 -23.23 1.53 -11.69
C VAL A 271 -22.72 2.83 -11.09
N VAL A 272 -22.76 3.90 -11.87
CA VAL A 272 -22.36 5.23 -11.38
C VAL A 272 -23.30 5.69 -10.25
N ALA A 273 -24.60 5.39 -10.32
CA ALA A 273 -25.54 5.72 -9.24
C ALA A 273 -25.18 5.00 -7.92
N ARG A 274 -24.73 3.76 -7.98
CA ARG A 274 -24.21 3.03 -6.80
C ARG A 274 -22.92 3.67 -6.25
N LEU A 275 -21.95 3.99 -7.12
CA LEU A 275 -20.73 4.71 -6.71
C LEU A 275 -21.04 6.11 -6.12
N CYS A 276 -22.17 6.69 -6.49
CA CYS A 276 -22.64 7.95 -5.92
C CYS A 276 -23.49 7.78 -4.65
N GLY A 277 -23.65 6.56 -4.12
CA GLY A 277 -24.46 6.29 -2.93
C GLY A 277 -25.96 6.51 -3.11
N LYS A 278 -26.48 6.48 -4.35
CA LYS A 278 -27.90 6.70 -4.66
C LYS A 278 -28.71 5.42 -4.75
N GLU A 279 -28.06 4.30 -4.99
CA GLU A 279 -28.66 2.99 -5.17
C GLU A 279 -27.79 1.88 -4.53
N GLY A 280 -28.42 0.75 -4.18
CA GLY A 280 -27.76 -0.51 -3.90
C GLY A 280 -27.36 -0.76 -2.45
N ALA A 281 -27.52 0.22 -1.54
CA ALA A 281 -27.22 0.07 -0.11
C ALA A 281 -25.85 -0.58 0.18
N THR A 282 -24.82 -0.24 -0.61
CA THR A 282 -23.49 -0.87 -0.55
C THR A 282 -22.72 -0.52 0.71
N GLY A 283 -23.00 0.66 1.29
CA GLY A 283 -22.42 1.12 2.55
C GLY A 283 -22.82 0.23 3.74
N ALA A 284 -24.07 -0.22 3.78
CA ALA A 284 -24.54 -1.10 4.85
C ALA A 284 -23.75 -2.42 4.93
N GLY A 285 -23.34 -2.99 3.77
CA GLY A 285 -22.50 -4.18 3.71
C GLY A 285 -21.10 -4.02 4.29
N LEU A 286 -20.61 -2.78 4.37
CA LEU A 286 -19.31 -2.42 4.94
C LEU A 286 -19.42 -1.79 6.33
N ASN A 287 -20.62 -1.73 6.92
CA ASN A 287 -20.90 -0.95 8.11
C ASN A 287 -20.53 0.55 7.95
N LEU A 288 -20.69 1.11 6.75
CA LEU A 288 -20.41 2.50 6.41
C LEU A 288 -21.68 3.27 6.01
N GLY A 289 -21.58 4.60 5.89
CA GLY A 289 -22.62 5.43 5.28
C GLY A 289 -22.73 5.15 3.77
N GLU A 290 -23.92 5.39 3.18
CA GLU A 290 -24.13 5.10 1.75
C GLU A 290 -23.30 6.00 0.80
N SER A 291 -22.82 7.16 1.29
CA SER A 291 -21.93 8.05 0.52
C SER A 291 -20.46 7.63 0.48
N TRP A 292 -20.09 6.51 1.09
CA TRP A 292 -18.70 6.10 1.29
C TRP A 292 -17.83 6.18 0.03
N SER A 293 -18.30 5.65 -1.10
CA SER A 293 -17.56 5.67 -2.37
C SER A 293 -17.60 7.07 -3.04
N TYR A 294 -18.71 7.80 -2.91
CA TYR A 294 -18.81 9.21 -3.35
C TYR A 294 -17.82 10.11 -2.60
N ASP A 295 -17.71 9.91 -1.27
CA ASP A 295 -16.78 10.65 -0.44
C ASP A 295 -15.32 10.38 -0.83
N ILE A 296 -14.98 9.14 -1.19
CA ILE A 296 -13.66 8.80 -1.74
C ILE A 296 -13.39 9.62 -3.00
N VAL A 297 -14.27 9.52 -4.00
CA VAL A 297 -13.98 10.09 -5.32
C VAL A 297 -13.97 11.62 -5.28
N THR A 298 -14.88 12.25 -4.52
CA THR A 298 -14.94 13.72 -4.43
C THR A 298 -13.77 14.32 -3.65
N GLN A 299 -13.22 13.60 -2.66
CA GLN A 299 -12.21 14.14 -1.75
C GLN A 299 -10.78 13.69 -2.09
N VAL A 300 -10.62 12.49 -2.66
CA VAL A 300 -9.32 11.93 -3.01
C VAL A 300 -9.15 11.82 -4.52
N GLY A 301 -10.18 11.35 -5.23
CA GLY A 301 -10.16 11.09 -6.66
C GLY A 301 -10.31 9.61 -7.01
N ASN A 302 -10.37 9.31 -8.30
CA ASN A 302 -10.27 7.94 -8.78
C ASN A 302 -8.80 7.49 -8.84
N TYR A 303 -8.54 6.22 -9.17
CA TYR A 303 -7.17 5.71 -9.24
C TYR A 303 -6.31 6.45 -10.28
N GLY A 304 -6.89 6.80 -11.43
CA GLY A 304 -6.19 7.57 -12.47
C GLY A 304 -5.78 8.97 -12.01
N ASP A 305 -6.70 9.68 -11.30
CA ASP A 305 -6.40 11.00 -10.71
C ASP A 305 -5.20 10.90 -9.77
N VAL A 306 -5.18 9.87 -8.90
CA VAL A 306 -4.13 9.65 -7.91
C VAL A 306 -2.80 9.26 -8.59
N TYR A 307 -2.83 8.35 -9.57
CA TYR A 307 -1.63 7.94 -10.30
C TYR A 307 -0.96 9.12 -11.00
N GLU A 308 -1.73 9.86 -11.81
CA GLU A 308 -1.19 10.98 -12.59
C GLU A 308 -0.69 12.12 -11.71
N LYS A 309 -1.32 12.35 -10.57
CA LYS A 309 -0.92 13.36 -9.57
C LYS A 309 0.44 13.05 -8.94
N HIS A 310 0.72 11.78 -8.62
CA HIS A 310 1.85 11.43 -7.77
C HIS A 310 3.04 10.82 -8.52
N VAL A 311 2.80 9.98 -9.51
CA VAL A 311 3.86 9.25 -10.23
C VAL A 311 3.77 9.38 -11.74
N GLY A 312 2.71 9.97 -12.29
CA GLY A 312 2.46 10.08 -13.71
C GLY A 312 3.58 10.74 -14.50
N ALA A 313 3.51 10.65 -15.81
CA ALA A 313 4.55 11.10 -16.74
C ALA A 313 4.97 12.59 -16.58
N ASN A 314 4.08 13.42 -16.05
CA ASN A 314 4.33 14.84 -15.82
C ASN A 314 4.84 15.18 -14.41
N THR A 315 5.12 14.17 -13.58
CA THR A 315 5.70 14.33 -12.26
C THR A 315 7.22 14.12 -12.28
N PRO A 316 7.97 14.51 -11.25
CA PRO A 316 9.40 14.21 -11.16
C PRO A 316 9.72 12.71 -11.22
N VAL A 317 8.80 11.84 -10.78
CA VAL A 317 8.95 10.37 -10.86
C VAL A 317 8.82 9.88 -12.30
N GLY A 318 7.91 10.46 -13.08
CA GLY A 318 7.88 10.35 -14.54
C GLY A 318 7.45 8.98 -15.08
N LEU A 319 6.54 8.26 -14.43
CA LEU A 319 6.07 6.95 -14.89
C LEU A 319 4.91 7.07 -15.85
N ALA A 320 5.14 6.72 -17.11
CA ALA A 320 4.07 6.64 -18.11
C ALA A 320 3.11 5.49 -17.76
N ARG A 321 1.82 5.81 -17.64
CA ARG A 321 0.79 4.81 -17.30
C ARG A 321 0.33 4.01 -18.52
N ALA A 322 0.28 4.65 -19.69
CA ALA A 322 -0.10 4.00 -20.95
C ALA A 322 0.86 2.87 -21.30
N GLY A 323 0.31 1.69 -21.60
CA GLY A 323 1.09 0.49 -21.91
C GLY A 323 1.73 -0.21 -20.72
N SER A 324 1.51 0.29 -19.48
CA SER A 324 1.96 -0.36 -18.25
C SER A 324 0.88 -1.27 -17.67
N PRO A 325 1.25 -2.23 -16.81
CA PRO A 325 0.27 -3.01 -16.04
C PRO A 325 -0.68 -2.15 -15.21
N ASN A 326 -0.26 -0.95 -14.80
CA ASN A 326 -1.04 -0.02 -13.99
C ASN A 326 -2.10 0.76 -14.78
N ALA A 327 -2.20 0.59 -16.09
CA ALA A 327 -3.35 1.07 -16.85
C ALA A 327 -4.63 0.30 -16.45
N SER A 328 -5.80 0.96 -16.57
CA SER A 328 -7.08 0.27 -16.44
C SER A 328 -7.17 -0.88 -17.47
N TYR A 329 -7.87 -1.95 -17.12
CA TYR A 329 -8.10 -3.08 -18.04
C TYR A 329 -8.73 -2.62 -19.36
N LYS A 330 -9.52 -1.57 -19.36
CA LYS A 330 -10.10 -0.96 -20.56
C LYS A 330 -9.04 -0.40 -21.52
N ASN A 331 -7.86 -0.09 -20.99
CA ASN A 331 -6.72 0.46 -21.73
C ASN A 331 -5.55 -0.55 -21.84
N GLY A 332 -5.84 -1.84 -21.65
CA GLY A 332 -4.87 -2.92 -21.81
C GLY A 332 -3.96 -3.19 -20.61
N GLY A 333 -4.23 -2.57 -19.47
CA GLY A 333 -3.56 -2.87 -18.19
C GLY A 333 -4.23 -4.00 -17.42
N VAL A 334 -3.84 -4.20 -16.17
CA VAL A 334 -4.38 -5.26 -15.29
C VAL A 334 -5.15 -4.71 -14.09
N LEU A 335 -5.28 -3.40 -13.96
CA LEU A 335 -6.15 -2.81 -12.94
C LEU A 335 -7.61 -3.04 -13.31
N TYR A 336 -8.28 -3.81 -12.44
CA TYR A 336 -9.63 -4.31 -12.63
C TYR A 336 -10.32 -4.43 -11.27
N ALA A 337 -11.42 -3.70 -11.07
CA ALA A 337 -12.19 -3.79 -9.84
C ALA A 337 -13.32 -4.81 -9.95
N PRO A 338 -13.60 -5.62 -8.91
CA PRO A 338 -14.85 -6.33 -8.81
C PRO A 338 -16.01 -5.32 -8.66
N PRO A 339 -17.20 -5.60 -9.25
CA PRO A 339 -18.30 -4.63 -9.25
C PRO A 339 -18.91 -4.43 -7.85
N ALA A 340 -19.10 -3.19 -7.44
CA ALA A 340 -19.82 -2.84 -6.22
C ALA A 340 -21.34 -3.04 -6.39
N ARG A 341 -21.86 -4.20 -5.91
CA ARG A 341 -23.28 -4.60 -6.03
C ARG A 341 -23.80 -5.12 -4.70
#